data_4c1824bc6d2dad679d6f3c574885e348
#
_entry.id   4c1824bc6d2dad679d6f3c574885e348
#
_cell.length_a   1.000
_cell.length_b   1.000
_cell.length_c   1.000
_cell.angle_alpha   90.00
_cell.angle_beta   90.00
_cell.angle_gamma   90.00
#
_symmetry.space_group_name_H-M   'P 1'
#
loop_
_entity.id
_entity.type
_entity.pdbx_description
1 polymer ?
#
loop_
_entity_poly.entity_id
_entity_poly.type
_entity_poly.pdbx_seq_one_letter_code
_entity_poly.pdbx_strand_id
1 'polypeptide(L)'
;MTVTTGQRTLVVGDLRLDEASGEVTRAGEPIHLTPTERDLLTYFMRNPRRVLSKRQILDRVWRHDRGGQAGVVELYVSYLRRKIDKGRDPMLHTQRGIGYVLRPATL
;
A
#
# COMPACT_ATOMS: atom_id res chain seq x y z
N MET A 1 -28.36 -11.99 0.59
CA MET A 1 -27.80 -11.75 0.62
C MET A 1 -26.91 -11.61 0.50
N THR A 2 -26.34 -11.37 0.40
CA THR A 2 -25.54 -11.26 0.29
C THR A 2 -24.70 -10.91 0.37
N VAL A 3 -24.59 -10.68 0.51
CA VAL A 3 -23.81 -10.29 0.59
C VAL A 3 -22.60 -10.26 0.47
N THR A 4 -22.25 -10.31 0.07
CA THR A 4 -20.90 -10.49 -0.29
C THR A 4 -20.09 -9.31 -0.46
N THR A 5 -20.66 -8.20 -0.39
CA THR A 5 -19.94 -7.01 -0.67
C THR A 5 -18.77 -6.81 0.21
N GLY A 6 -18.84 -7.15 1.41
CA GLY A 6 -17.73 -6.92 2.32
C GLY A 6 -16.55 -7.77 2.08
N GLN A 7 -16.61 -8.62 1.08
CA GLN A 7 -15.54 -9.53 0.85
C GLN A 7 -14.36 -8.94 0.14
N ARG A 8 -14.42 -7.69 -0.21
CA ARG A 8 -13.29 -7.05 -0.84
C ARG A 8 -12.38 -6.37 0.15
N THR A 9 -12.19 -6.98 1.28
CA THR A 9 -11.26 -6.46 2.27
C THR A 9 -9.92 -7.15 2.11
N LEU A 10 -8.88 -6.36 1.92
CA LEU A 10 -7.52 -6.86 1.89
C LEU A 10 -6.95 -6.77 3.29
N VAL A 11 -6.24 -7.80 3.70
CA VAL A 11 -5.66 -7.86 5.04
C VAL A 11 -4.22 -8.34 4.95
N VAL A 12 -3.32 -7.58 5.55
CA VAL A 12 -1.93 -7.97 5.70
C VAL A 12 -1.55 -7.62 7.13
N GLY A 13 -1.32 -8.64 7.97
CA GLY A 13 -1.10 -8.40 9.38
C GLY A 13 -2.27 -7.66 10.00
N ASP A 14 -1.99 -6.55 10.67
CA ASP A 14 -3.03 -5.73 11.29
C ASP A 14 -3.47 -4.56 10.39
N LEU A 15 -3.08 -4.58 9.14
CA LEU A 15 -3.46 -3.57 8.16
C LEU A 15 -4.63 -4.08 7.35
N ARG A 16 -5.67 -3.26 7.24
CA ARG A 16 -6.89 -3.61 6.49
C ARG A 16 -7.24 -2.52 5.52
N LEU A 17 -7.69 -2.91 4.35
CA LEU A 17 -8.17 -1.97 3.33
C LEU A 17 -9.45 -2.53 2.74
N ASP A 18 -10.54 -1.77 2.89
CA ASP A 18 -11.82 -2.15 2.28
C ASP A 18 -11.87 -1.53 0.90
N GLU A 19 -11.80 -2.37 -0.12
CA GLU A 19 -11.77 -1.86 -1.49
C GLU A 19 -13.06 -1.20 -1.91
N ALA A 20 -14.18 -1.57 -1.30
CA ALA A 20 -15.46 -0.98 -1.66
C ALA A 20 -15.59 0.45 -1.12
N SER A 21 -15.23 0.66 0.13
CA SER A 21 -15.36 1.98 0.75
C SER A 21 -14.08 2.81 0.69
N GLY A 22 -12.95 2.15 0.52
CA GLY A 22 -11.66 2.83 0.56
C GLY A 22 -11.14 3.05 1.96
N GLU A 23 -11.81 2.51 2.96
CA GLU A 23 -11.37 2.68 4.35
C GLU A 23 -10.14 1.85 4.62
N VAL A 24 -9.19 2.46 5.34
CA VAL A 24 -7.95 1.80 5.72
C VAL A 24 -7.80 1.91 7.23
N THR A 25 -7.44 0.80 7.86
CA THR A 25 -7.13 0.83 9.30
C THR A 25 -5.86 0.06 9.55
N ARG A 26 -5.15 0.43 10.58
CA ARG A 26 -4.05 -0.37 11.10
C ARG A 26 -4.26 -0.56 12.60
N ALA A 27 -4.29 -1.82 13.02
CA ALA A 27 -4.59 -2.17 14.41
C ALA A 27 -5.90 -1.52 14.88
N GLY A 28 -6.87 -1.45 13.97
CA GLY A 28 -8.17 -0.85 14.28
C GLY A 28 -8.24 0.66 14.18
N GLU A 29 -7.12 1.33 14.01
CA GLU A 29 -7.10 2.79 13.93
C GLU A 29 -7.23 3.25 12.48
N PRO A 30 -8.13 4.20 12.22
CA PRO A 30 -8.31 4.69 10.84
C PRO A 30 -7.04 5.39 10.34
N ILE A 31 -6.75 5.17 9.07
CA ILE A 31 -5.64 5.84 8.40
C ILE A 31 -6.22 6.54 7.18
N HIS A 32 -5.96 7.83 7.07
CA HIS A 32 -6.50 8.64 5.98
C HIS A 32 -5.47 8.76 4.87
N LEU A 33 -5.81 8.22 3.71
CA LEU A 33 -4.91 8.23 2.55
C LEU A 33 -5.54 9.04 1.43
N THR A 34 -4.69 9.68 0.63
CA THR A 34 -5.14 10.27 -0.62
C THR A 34 -5.46 9.13 -1.60
N PRO A 35 -6.22 9.41 -2.67
CA PRO A 35 -6.52 8.37 -3.66
C PRO A 35 -5.29 7.69 -4.23
N THR A 36 -4.24 8.44 -4.53
CA THR A 36 -3.02 7.85 -5.08
C THR A 36 -2.31 6.98 -4.04
N GLU A 37 -2.25 7.45 -2.80
CA GLU A 37 -1.67 6.64 -1.72
C GLU A 37 -2.47 5.34 -1.53
N ARG A 38 -3.79 5.43 -1.63
CA ARG A 38 -4.63 4.25 -1.50
C ARG A 38 -4.40 3.27 -2.66
N ASP A 39 -4.25 3.79 -3.88
CA ASP A 39 -3.95 2.94 -5.02
C ASP A 39 -2.62 2.23 -4.84
N LEU A 40 -1.62 2.95 -4.35
CA LEU A 40 -0.31 2.38 -4.08
C LEU A 40 -0.41 1.29 -3.01
N LEU A 41 -1.11 1.57 -1.93
CA LEU A 41 -1.28 0.59 -0.87
C LEU A 41 -2.04 -0.65 -1.37
N THR A 42 -3.07 -0.43 -2.17
CA THR A 42 -3.84 -1.54 -2.73
C THR A 42 -2.94 -2.47 -3.54
N TYR A 43 -2.06 -1.91 -4.34
CA TYR A 43 -1.14 -2.70 -5.13
C TYR A 43 -0.23 -3.55 -4.24
N PHE A 44 0.32 -2.94 -3.19
CA PHE A 44 1.14 -3.69 -2.23
C PHE A 44 0.33 -4.77 -1.51
N MET A 45 -0.89 -4.46 -1.10
CA MET A 45 -1.69 -5.41 -0.32
C MET A 45 -2.20 -6.59 -1.16
N ARG A 46 -2.29 -6.39 -2.46
CA ARG A 46 -2.63 -7.50 -3.37
C ARG A 46 -1.42 -8.37 -3.69
N ASN A 47 -0.24 -7.92 -3.32
CA ASN A 47 1.00 -8.64 -3.57
C ASN A 47 1.85 -8.69 -2.30
N PRO A 48 1.29 -9.21 -1.19
CA PRO A 48 2.01 -9.19 0.07
C PRO A 48 3.26 -10.08 0.00
N ARG A 49 4.30 -9.68 0.70
CA ARG A 49 5.56 -10.41 0.78
C ARG A 49 6.30 -10.48 -0.55
N ARG A 50 5.86 -9.72 -1.53
CA ARG A 50 6.47 -9.73 -2.84
C ARG A 50 7.16 -8.40 -3.08
N VAL A 51 8.40 -8.45 -3.52
CA VAL A 51 9.13 -7.22 -3.83
C VAL A 51 8.62 -6.69 -5.17
N LEU A 52 8.19 -5.45 -5.16
CA LEU A 52 7.72 -4.77 -6.38
C LEU A 52 8.77 -3.74 -6.76
N SER A 53 9.22 -3.78 -8.01
CA SER A 53 10.21 -2.83 -8.48
C SER A 53 9.57 -1.45 -8.65
N LYS A 54 10.40 -0.42 -8.66
CA LYS A 54 9.91 0.93 -8.92
C LYS A 54 9.19 1.02 -10.24
N ARG A 55 9.70 0.30 -11.24
CA ARG A 55 9.09 0.29 -12.56
C ARG A 55 7.71 -0.35 -12.54
N GLN A 56 7.57 -1.46 -11.85
CA GLN A 56 6.27 -2.12 -11.72
C GLN A 56 5.28 -1.21 -11.03
N ILE A 57 5.71 -0.55 -9.97
CA ILE A 57 4.86 0.37 -9.22
C ILE A 57 4.46 1.55 -10.10
N LEU A 58 5.42 2.14 -10.80
CA LEU A 58 5.15 3.26 -11.66
C LEU A 58 4.13 2.91 -12.74
N ASP A 59 4.33 1.77 -13.40
CA ASP A 59 3.46 1.34 -14.48
C ASP A 59 2.05 1.02 -13.98
N ARG A 60 1.92 0.55 -12.76
CA ARG A 60 0.61 0.16 -12.23
C ARG A 60 -0.16 1.33 -11.64
N VAL A 61 0.49 2.12 -10.81
CA VAL A 61 -0.19 3.18 -10.07
C VAL A 61 -0.31 4.46 -10.91
N TRP A 62 0.71 4.75 -11.70
CA TRP A 62 0.73 5.96 -12.53
C TRP A 62 0.58 5.64 -14.01
N ARG A 63 -0.16 4.61 -14.33
CA ARG A 63 -0.27 4.15 -15.72
C ARG A 63 -0.87 5.17 -16.67
N HIS A 64 -1.65 6.11 -16.16
CA HIS A 64 -2.25 7.15 -16.99
C HIS A 64 -1.38 8.39 -17.07
N ASP A 65 -0.32 8.43 -16.31
CA ASP A 65 0.60 9.55 -16.29
C ASP A 65 1.90 9.12 -16.94
N ARG A 66 1.97 9.28 -18.24
CA ARG A 66 3.11 8.81 -18.97
C ARG A 66 4.38 9.50 -18.61
N GLY A 67 4.25 10.66 -18.07
CA GLY A 67 5.43 11.38 -17.69
C GLY A 67 5.88 11.09 -16.28
N GLY A 68 5.42 9.99 -15.70
CA GLY A 68 5.74 9.67 -14.34
C GLY A 68 7.12 10.14 -13.98
N GLN A 69 7.21 11.12 -13.10
CA GLN A 69 8.47 11.78 -12.85
C GLN A 69 9.39 10.92 -12.03
N ALA A 70 10.68 11.08 -12.29
CA ALA A 70 11.67 10.39 -11.48
C ALA A 70 11.44 10.78 -10.03
N GLY A 71 11.47 9.79 -9.16
CA GLY A 71 11.31 10.04 -7.74
C GLY A 71 9.90 10.00 -7.21
N VAL A 72 8.88 9.92 -8.10
CA VAL A 72 7.50 9.92 -7.62
C VAL A 72 7.20 8.67 -6.78
N VAL A 73 7.75 7.53 -7.16
CA VAL A 73 7.54 6.30 -6.41
C VAL A 73 8.13 6.42 -5.01
N GLU A 74 9.37 6.88 -4.91
CA GLU A 74 10.03 7.05 -3.62
C GLU A 74 9.28 8.04 -2.75
N LEU A 75 8.80 9.11 -3.34
CA LEU A 75 8.06 10.13 -2.61
C LEU A 75 6.78 9.56 -2.01
N TYR A 76 6.00 8.85 -2.83
CA TYR A 76 4.72 8.33 -2.35
C TYR A 76 4.90 7.14 -1.41
N VAL A 77 5.94 6.35 -1.60
CA VAL A 77 6.27 5.31 -0.63
C VAL A 77 6.61 5.97 0.73
N SER A 78 7.33 7.08 0.70
CA SER A 78 7.66 7.81 1.91
C SER A 78 6.38 8.33 2.60
N TYR A 79 5.46 8.91 1.85
CA TYR A 79 4.20 9.38 2.41
C TYR A 79 3.41 8.23 3.01
N LEU A 80 3.29 7.13 2.27
CA LEU A 80 2.52 5.99 2.73
C LEU A 80 3.13 5.39 3.99
N ARG A 81 4.45 5.23 3.99
CA ARG A 81 5.17 4.69 5.14
C ARG A 81 4.94 5.54 6.38
N ARG A 82 4.94 6.85 6.21
CA ARG A 82 4.70 7.77 7.32
C ARG A 82 3.32 7.60 7.91
N LYS A 83 2.35 7.23 7.10
CA LYS A 83 0.97 7.09 7.56
C LYS A 83 0.67 5.72 8.16
N ILE A 84 1.20 4.65 7.58
CA ILE A 84 0.86 3.32 8.07
C ILE A 84 1.84 2.78 9.10
N ASP A 85 3.10 3.24 9.07
CA ASP A 85 4.14 2.69 9.94
C ASP A 85 4.53 3.58 11.11
N LYS A 86 4.10 4.84 11.11
CA LYS A 86 4.53 5.76 12.15
C LYS A 86 4.10 5.30 13.53
N GLY A 87 5.06 5.14 14.42
CA GLY A 87 4.79 4.72 15.78
C GLY A 87 4.40 3.25 15.90
N ARG A 88 4.62 2.48 14.85
CA ARG A 88 4.28 1.07 14.81
C ARG A 88 5.43 0.28 14.22
N ASP A 89 5.35 -1.03 14.33
CA ASP A 89 6.34 -1.88 13.68
C ASP A 89 6.22 -1.75 12.16
N PRO A 90 7.33 -1.54 11.47
CA PRO A 90 7.26 -1.30 10.02
C PRO A 90 6.74 -2.48 9.24
N MET A 91 5.91 -2.20 8.25
CA MET A 91 5.40 -3.20 7.33
C MET A 91 5.89 -2.96 5.90
N LEU A 92 6.15 -1.70 5.54
CA LEU A 92 6.57 -1.35 4.18
C LEU A 92 8.07 -1.13 4.17
N HIS A 93 8.78 -2.03 3.51
CA HIS A 93 10.24 -2.08 3.55
C HIS A 93 10.86 -1.75 2.20
N THR A 94 12.04 -1.16 2.24
CA THR A 94 12.84 -0.95 1.05
C THR A 94 13.73 -2.17 0.85
N GLN A 95 13.66 -2.75 -0.34
CA GLN A 95 14.59 -3.79 -0.74
C GLN A 95 15.62 -3.09 -1.62
N ARG A 96 16.75 -2.77 -1.04
CA ARG A 96 17.73 -1.91 -1.69
C ARG A 96 18.13 -2.44 -3.06
N GLY A 97 18.09 -1.55 -4.05
CA GLY A 97 18.46 -1.90 -5.41
C GLY A 97 17.40 -2.66 -6.19
N ILE A 98 16.29 -3.05 -5.55
CA ILE A 98 15.26 -3.84 -6.22
C ILE A 98 13.91 -3.14 -6.18
N GLY A 99 13.46 -2.71 -5.02
CA GLY A 99 12.16 -2.06 -4.91
C GLY A 99 11.65 -2.03 -3.48
N TYR A 100 10.37 -2.32 -3.33
CA TYR A 100 9.70 -2.25 -2.03
C TYR A 100 8.84 -3.47 -1.81
N VAL A 101 8.61 -3.80 -0.55
CA VAL A 101 7.79 -4.96 -0.20
C VAL A 101 6.96 -4.63 1.03
N LEU A 102 5.70 -5.04 1.00
CA LEU A 102 4.81 -4.95 2.15
C LEU A 102 4.66 -6.34 2.74
N ARG A 103 4.90 -6.46 4.04
CA ARG A 103 4.73 -7.72 4.73
C ARG A 103 4.28 -7.47 6.16
N PRO A 104 3.63 -8.47 6.79
CA PRO A 104 3.19 -8.29 8.17
C PRO A 104 4.35 -7.89 9.07
N ALA A 105 4.04 -7.08 10.06
CA ALA A 105 5.05 -6.72 11.04
C ALA A 105 5.49 -7.98 11.78
N THR A 106 6.79 -8.10 12.01
CA THR A 106 7.33 -9.26 12.67
C THR A 106 7.26 -9.08 14.18
N LEU A 107 6.91 -10.11 14.88
CA LEU A 107 6.87 -10.07 16.34
C LEU A 107 8.14 -10.61 16.94
#